data_38a17d0a256e5891599a06cc04b4578d
#
_entry.id   38a17d0a256e5891599a06cc04b4578d
#
_cell.length_a   1.000
_cell.length_b   1.000
_cell.length_c   1.000
_cell.angle_alpha   90.00
_cell.angle_beta   90.00
_cell.angle_gamma   90.00
#
_symmetry.space_group_name_H-M   'P 1'
#
loop_
_entity.id
_entity.type
_entity.pdbx_description
1 polymer ?
#
loop_
_entity_poly.entity_id
_entity_poly.type
_entity_poly.pdbx_seq_one_letter_code
_entity_poly.pdbx_strand_id
1 'polypeptide(L)'
;MLSQIDLPEANEIGDVLQQLTLLLSRQNVDQRLPAISIVSASKMLHHTHNHMYTHEFLELAILVYKYLAIVHAMEERARVFAWADLATALCRYSWVVMTPTTMARHSNPNIEVAKSQADAARSQGMECVNLALNIQSHVRLWILLGNLNFTHNVSMAQHAYIVAIEANRKSPVPWSNLGFLYLSVREDALAEEAFARAKTLAPDWPGSWLGSALIHRLHLKDASASTRLFQQACVLSNGSLLDADYGLAEAAWKSTKQSMSIQPMRAMAPFLALKRYLARIPNDDAALHLNALLAEQLGSSLLAARQIERASVLIESEFEATESVANAVRYGMASLNLGRIRLGKADTQGAIDAFEAALSLLEDAGDEHPIPATRAWSAIGL
;
A
#
# COMPACT_ATOMS: atom_id res chain seq x y z
N MET A 1 24.24 16.17 -20.46
CA MET A 1 23.17 15.96 -19.46
C MET A 1 22.01 15.09 -19.96
N LEU A 2 21.56 15.23 -21.20
CA LEU A 2 20.53 14.32 -21.77
C LEU A 2 21.04 12.89 -22.04
N SER A 3 22.35 12.65 -22.03
CA SER A 3 22.97 11.34 -22.28
C SER A 3 22.84 10.34 -21.13
N GLN A 4 22.30 10.73 -19.98
CA GLN A 4 22.08 9.85 -18.84
C GLN A 4 20.62 9.37 -18.73
N ILE A 5 19.73 9.89 -19.59
CA ILE A 5 18.34 9.43 -19.65
C ILE A 5 18.26 8.43 -20.80
N ASP A 6 18.08 7.15 -20.48
CA ASP A 6 17.85 6.11 -21.48
C ASP A 6 16.63 6.47 -22.32
N LEU A 7 16.87 6.72 -23.60
CA LEU A 7 15.82 7.05 -24.56
C LEU A 7 15.32 5.77 -25.21
N PRO A 8 14.00 5.53 -25.26
CA PRO A 8 13.47 4.38 -25.98
C PRO A 8 13.73 4.53 -27.49
N GLU A 9 14.16 3.47 -28.13
CA GLU A 9 14.27 3.42 -29.60
C GLU A 9 12.86 3.47 -30.23
N ALA A 10 12.77 3.93 -31.48
CA ALA A 10 11.47 4.07 -32.17
C ALA A 10 10.69 2.76 -32.26
N ASN A 11 11.38 1.61 -32.29
CA ASN A 11 10.78 0.28 -32.28
C ASN A 11 10.17 -0.07 -30.91
N GLU A 12 10.80 0.33 -29.81
CA GLU A 12 10.28 0.11 -28.45
C GLU A 12 9.00 0.86 -28.21
N ILE A 13 8.83 2.04 -28.82
CA ILE A 13 7.59 2.83 -28.73
C ILE A 13 6.45 2.11 -29.44
N GLY A 14 6.71 1.47 -30.59
CA GLY A 14 5.72 0.66 -31.29
C GLY A 14 5.26 -0.53 -30.46
N ASP A 15 6.19 -1.24 -29.82
CA ASP A 15 5.92 -2.38 -28.96
C ASP A 15 5.17 -1.95 -27.70
N VAL A 16 5.52 -0.81 -27.10
CA VAL A 16 4.83 -0.21 -25.95
C VAL A 16 3.38 0.14 -26.29
N LEU A 17 3.12 0.77 -27.43
CA LEU A 17 1.78 1.10 -27.88
C LEU A 17 0.95 -0.17 -28.16
N GLN A 18 1.58 -1.21 -28.71
CA GLN A 18 0.93 -2.50 -28.94
C GLN A 18 0.60 -3.21 -27.63
N GLN A 19 1.51 -3.23 -26.65
CA GLN A 19 1.28 -3.77 -25.31
C GLN A 19 0.19 -2.99 -24.57
N LEU A 20 0.19 -1.65 -24.66
CA LEU A 20 -0.85 -0.79 -24.08
C LEU A 20 -2.22 -1.12 -24.69
N THR A 21 -2.30 -1.33 -25.99
CA THR A 21 -3.54 -1.72 -26.69
C THR A 21 -4.01 -3.11 -26.25
N LEU A 22 -3.09 -4.07 -26.07
CA LEU A 22 -3.38 -5.41 -25.58
C LEU A 22 -3.86 -5.40 -24.11
N LEU A 23 -3.26 -4.60 -23.26
CA LEU A 23 -3.65 -4.48 -21.85
C LEU A 23 -5.00 -3.78 -21.70
N LEU A 24 -5.28 -2.76 -22.50
CA LEU A 24 -6.57 -2.07 -22.53
C LEU A 24 -7.69 -2.97 -23.10
N SER A 25 -7.39 -3.81 -24.07
CA SER A 25 -8.36 -4.77 -24.63
C SER A 25 -8.72 -5.89 -23.65
N ARG A 26 -7.80 -6.31 -22.78
CA ARG A 26 -8.06 -7.29 -21.72
C ARG A 26 -8.96 -6.76 -20.60
N GLN A 27 -9.10 -5.44 -20.47
CA GLN A 27 -9.93 -4.82 -19.42
C GLN A 27 -11.33 -4.41 -19.88
N ASN A 28 -11.81 -4.86 -21.05
CA ASN A 28 -13.13 -4.48 -21.61
C ASN A 28 -13.36 -2.94 -21.70
N VAL A 29 -12.30 -2.18 -21.89
CA VAL A 29 -12.41 -0.75 -22.15
C VAL A 29 -12.77 -0.56 -23.61
N ASP A 30 -13.91 0.07 -23.85
CA ASP A 30 -14.58 0.26 -25.14
C ASP A 30 -13.58 0.63 -26.26
N GLN A 31 -13.59 -0.12 -27.36
CA GLN A 31 -12.62 -0.07 -28.48
C GLN A 31 -12.61 1.24 -29.29
N ARG A 32 -13.28 2.28 -28.83
CA ARG A 32 -13.33 3.60 -29.49
C ARG A 32 -12.27 4.56 -28.90
N LEU A 33 -11.03 4.17 -29.01
CA LEU A 33 -9.93 5.09 -28.67
C LEU A 33 -9.37 5.72 -29.97
N PRO A 34 -9.89 6.91 -30.35
CA PRO A 34 -9.18 7.73 -31.31
C PRO A 34 -7.89 8.18 -30.62
N ALA A 35 -6.75 8.04 -31.30
CA ALA A 35 -5.42 8.47 -30.90
C ALA A 35 -5.37 8.96 -29.44
N ILE A 36 -5.18 8.04 -28.51
CA ILE A 36 -5.17 8.37 -27.08
C ILE A 36 -4.16 9.49 -26.92
N SER A 37 -4.65 10.68 -26.62
CA SER A 37 -3.72 11.70 -26.17
C SER A 37 -3.04 11.10 -24.95
N ILE A 38 -1.74 11.16 -24.90
CA ILE A 38 -0.90 10.60 -23.85
C ILE A 38 -1.34 11.07 -22.45
N VAL A 39 -2.02 12.24 -22.40
CA VAL A 39 -2.76 12.78 -21.24
C VAL A 39 -3.89 11.83 -20.78
N SER A 40 -4.56 11.13 -21.70
CA SER A 40 -5.61 10.15 -21.35
C SER A 40 -5.03 8.85 -20.80
N ALA A 41 -3.87 8.40 -21.30
CA ALA A 41 -3.15 7.24 -20.77
C ALA A 41 -2.70 7.50 -19.31
N SER A 42 -2.20 8.70 -19.02
CA SER A 42 -1.81 9.07 -17.65
C SER A 42 -3.01 9.13 -16.69
N LYS A 43 -4.15 9.62 -17.15
CA LYS A 43 -5.39 9.61 -16.36
C LYS A 43 -5.91 8.19 -16.13
N MET A 44 -5.82 7.31 -17.13
CA MET A 44 -6.18 5.89 -16.99
C MET A 44 -5.25 5.17 -16.00
N LEU A 45 -3.95 5.45 -16.01
CA LEU A 45 -3.00 4.93 -15.02
C LEU A 45 -3.33 5.40 -13.59
N HIS A 46 -3.90 6.59 -13.43
CA HIS A 46 -4.41 7.05 -12.15
C HIS A 46 -5.69 6.33 -11.69
N HIS A 47 -6.49 5.82 -12.61
CA HIS A 47 -7.79 5.19 -12.32
C HIS A 47 -7.76 3.66 -12.34
N THR A 48 -6.70 3.02 -12.86
CA THR A 48 -6.56 1.56 -12.80
C THR A 48 -6.20 1.13 -11.38
N HIS A 49 -7.23 0.74 -10.65
CA HIS A 49 -7.14 0.29 -9.26
C HIS A 49 -6.66 -1.17 -9.10
N ASN A 50 -6.13 -1.78 -10.14
CA ASN A 50 -5.73 -3.18 -10.14
C ASN A 50 -4.21 -3.29 -9.92
N HIS A 51 -3.79 -3.45 -8.67
CA HIS A 51 -2.39 -3.56 -8.28
C HIS A 51 -1.61 -4.70 -8.96
N MET A 52 -2.31 -5.68 -9.55
CA MET A 52 -1.66 -6.78 -10.25
C MET A 52 -0.81 -6.34 -11.47
N TYR A 53 -1.15 -5.20 -12.07
CA TYR A 53 -0.48 -4.69 -13.28
C TYR A 53 0.17 -3.32 -13.06
N THR A 54 0.27 -2.85 -11.82
CA THR A 54 0.75 -1.48 -11.53
C THR A 54 2.20 -1.29 -11.96
N HIS A 55 3.03 -2.32 -11.83
CA HIS A 55 4.43 -2.29 -12.22
C HIS A 55 4.58 -2.15 -13.74
N GLU A 56 3.93 -3.01 -14.50
CA GLU A 56 3.96 -2.99 -15.97
C GLU A 56 3.38 -1.68 -16.54
N PHE A 57 2.28 -1.20 -15.97
CA PHE A 57 1.69 0.08 -16.37
C PHE A 57 2.59 1.28 -16.04
N LEU A 58 3.32 1.25 -14.94
CA LEU A 58 4.25 2.31 -14.58
C LEU A 58 5.47 2.31 -15.50
N GLU A 59 6.00 1.15 -15.88
CA GLU A 59 7.08 1.04 -16.88
C GLU A 59 6.66 1.62 -18.23
N LEU A 60 5.46 1.25 -18.70
CA LEU A 60 4.88 1.82 -19.91
C LEU A 60 4.70 3.33 -19.81
N ALA A 61 4.19 3.82 -18.67
CA ALA A 61 4.03 5.25 -18.44
C ALA A 61 5.36 6.00 -18.47
N ILE A 62 6.39 5.43 -17.86
CA ILE A 62 7.76 6.00 -17.86
C ILE A 62 8.29 6.12 -19.28
N LEU A 63 8.17 5.07 -20.11
CA LEU A 63 8.59 5.09 -21.50
C LEU A 63 7.86 6.17 -22.31
N VAL A 64 6.55 6.24 -22.17
CA VAL A 64 5.71 7.26 -22.84
C VAL A 64 6.08 8.68 -22.40
N TYR A 65 6.30 8.91 -21.11
CA TYR A 65 6.69 10.23 -20.61
C TYR A 65 8.11 10.61 -21.00
N LYS A 66 9.05 9.66 -21.07
CA LYS A 66 10.40 9.90 -21.62
C LYS A 66 10.30 10.41 -23.07
N TYR A 67 9.52 9.73 -23.89
CA TYR A 67 9.28 10.15 -25.28
C TYR A 67 8.68 11.55 -25.38
N LEU A 68 7.65 11.83 -24.58
CA LEU A 68 7.00 13.16 -24.56
C LEU A 68 7.93 14.30 -24.15
N ALA A 69 8.73 14.06 -23.11
CA ALA A 69 9.68 15.06 -22.62
C ALA A 69 10.70 15.48 -23.68
N ILE A 70 10.90 14.62 -24.69
CA ILE A 70 11.87 14.86 -25.77
C ILE A 70 11.20 15.43 -27.01
N VAL A 71 10.11 14.81 -27.46
CA VAL A 71 9.45 15.17 -28.75
C VAL A 71 8.61 16.44 -28.64
N HIS A 72 7.94 16.66 -27.52
CA HIS A 72 7.15 17.87 -27.27
C HIS A 72 7.98 19.04 -26.71
N ALA A 73 9.24 19.12 -27.08
CA ALA A 73 10.19 20.16 -26.66
C ALA A 73 9.83 21.59 -27.13
N MET A 74 8.65 21.84 -27.64
CA MET A 74 8.35 23.09 -28.33
C MET A 74 7.99 24.27 -27.43
N GLU A 75 7.32 24.05 -26.29
CA GLU A 75 7.00 25.11 -25.33
C GLU A 75 7.63 24.84 -23.95
N GLU A 76 8.24 25.86 -23.35
CA GLU A 76 8.90 25.72 -22.04
C GLU A 76 7.95 25.24 -20.94
N ARG A 77 6.71 25.73 -20.96
CA ARG A 77 5.68 25.32 -19.99
C ARG A 77 5.29 23.84 -20.15
N ALA A 78 5.15 23.38 -21.40
CA ALA A 78 4.82 21.97 -21.68
C ALA A 78 5.95 21.04 -21.21
N ARG A 79 7.21 21.45 -21.35
CA ARG A 79 8.36 20.71 -20.83
C ARG A 79 8.35 20.54 -19.32
N VAL A 80 8.00 21.58 -18.57
CA VAL A 80 7.90 21.49 -17.09
C VAL A 80 6.88 20.44 -16.66
N PHE A 81 5.71 20.41 -17.32
CA PHE A 81 4.67 19.41 -17.02
C PHE A 81 5.11 17.99 -17.41
N ALA A 82 5.74 17.82 -18.57
CA ALA A 82 6.26 16.51 -19.01
C ALA A 82 7.32 15.96 -18.04
N TRP A 83 8.26 16.79 -17.61
CA TRP A 83 9.25 16.40 -16.60
C TRP A 83 8.62 16.11 -15.23
N ALA A 84 7.61 16.89 -14.82
CA ALA A 84 6.88 16.65 -13.58
C ALA A 84 6.09 15.33 -13.60
N ASP A 85 5.48 15.00 -14.74
CA ASP A 85 4.73 13.76 -14.90
C ASP A 85 5.66 12.54 -14.95
N LEU A 86 6.79 12.65 -15.67
CA LEU A 86 7.83 11.62 -15.66
C LEU A 86 8.37 11.40 -14.24
N ALA A 87 8.72 12.47 -13.52
CA ALA A 87 9.20 12.37 -12.14
C ALA A 87 8.13 11.76 -11.21
N THR A 88 6.85 12.04 -11.44
CA THR A 88 5.74 11.42 -10.69
C THR A 88 5.66 9.93 -10.94
N ALA A 89 5.79 9.49 -12.20
CA ALA A 89 5.78 8.07 -12.57
C ALA A 89 6.99 7.34 -11.97
N LEU A 90 8.19 7.92 -12.07
CA LEU A 90 9.42 7.37 -11.48
C LEU A 90 9.38 7.29 -9.95
N CYS A 91 8.83 8.32 -9.29
CA CYS A 91 8.61 8.31 -7.85
C CYS A 91 7.67 7.17 -7.44
N ARG A 92 6.54 6.99 -8.13
CA ARG A 92 5.60 5.89 -7.87
C ARG A 92 6.23 4.53 -8.13
N TYR A 93 6.97 4.40 -9.22
CA TYR A 93 7.68 3.16 -9.55
C TYR A 93 8.63 2.75 -8.44
N SER A 94 9.43 3.69 -7.92
CA SER A 94 10.37 3.41 -6.83
C SER A 94 9.66 2.94 -5.55
N TRP A 95 8.45 3.42 -5.28
CA TRP A 95 7.64 2.97 -4.13
C TRP A 95 7.03 1.59 -4.39
N VAL A 96 6.45 1.36 -5.58
CA VAL A 96 5.79 0.10 -5.94
C VAL A 96 6.79 -1.06 -5.94
N VAL A 97 7.97 -0.88 -6.50
CA VAL A 97 9.03 -1.91 -6.51
C VAL A 97 9.46 -2.30 -5.10
N MET A 98 9.42 -1.36 -4.14
CA MET A 98 9.80 -1.58 -2.75
C MET A 98 8.64 -2.05 -1.86
N THR A 99 7.41 -2.22 -2.39
CA THR A 99 6.30 -2.70 -1.55
C THR A 99 6.43 -4.20 -1.23
N PRO A 100 6.06 -4.65 -0.01
CA PRO A 100 6.14 -6.05 0.38
C PRO A 100 5.37 -7.00 -0.54
N THR A 101 4.27 -6.53 -1.14
CA THR A 101 3.47 -7.32 -2.09
C THR A 101 4.18 -7.63 -3.40
N THR A 102 5.05 -6.74 -3.88
CA THR A 102 5.91 -7.00 -5.04
C THR A 102 7.12 -7.84 -4.64
N MET A 103 7.66 -7.64 -3.44
CA MET A 103 8.77 -8.42 -2.91
C MET A 103 8.38 -9.88 -2.60
N ALA A 104 7.19 -10.12 -2.06
CA ALA A 104 6.69 -11.47 -1.79
C ALA A 104 6.42 -12.29 -3.06
N ARG A 105 6.03 -11.63 -4.18
CA ARG A 105 5.89 -12.31 -5.48
C ARG A 105 7.21 -12.70 -6.11
N HIS A 106 8.25 -11.98 -5.77
CA HIS A 106 9.63 -12.27 -6.15
C HIS A 106 10.37 -12.92 -4.97
N SER A 107 9.77 -13.97 -4.38
CA SER A 107 10.43 -14.80 -3.37
C SER A 107 11.67 -15.44 -3.99
N ASN A 108 12.64 -14.61 -4.35
CA ASN A 108 13.98 -15.01 -4.71
C ASN A 108 14.93 -13.82 -4.94
N PRO A 109 16.21 -14.05 -5.02
CA PRO A 109 17.40 -13.33 -4.60
C PRO A 109 17.54 -11.88 -5.06
N ASN A 110 16.49 -11.22 -5.48
CA ASN A 110 16.49 -9.94 -6.18
C ASN A 110 16.05 -8.72 -5.35
N ILE A 111 16.04 -8.81 -4.00
CA ILE A 111 15.82 -7.61 -3.16
C ILE A 111 16.84 -6.53 -3.50
N GLU A 112 18.10 -6.90 -3.75
CA GLU A 112 19.14 -5.96 -4.15
C GLU A 112 18.89 -5.38 -5.55
N VAL A 113 18.39 -6.20 -6.48
CA VAL A 113 18.03 -5.73 -7.83
C VAL A 113 16.84 -4.78 -7.78
N ALA A 114 15.79 -5.13 -7.02
CA ALA A 114 14.63 -4.27 -6.81
C ALA A 114 15.02 -2.94 -6.15
N LYS A 115 15.91 -2.98 -5.15
CA LYS A 115 16.45 -1.80 -4.50
C LYS A 115 17.27 -0.95 -5.48
N SER A 116 18.14 -1.57 -6.28
CA SER A 116 18.91 -0.89 -7.30
C SER A 116 18.02 -0.22 -8.36
N GLN A 117 16.96 -0.90 -8.81
CA GLN A 117 15.97 -0.34 -9.74
C GLN A 117 15.21 0.85 -9.12
N ALA A 118 14.79 0.73 -7.86
CA ALA A 118 14.12 1.81 -7.14
C ALA A 118 15.03 3.02 -6.96
N ASP A 119 16.31 2.81 -6.63
CA ASP A 119 17.30 3.87 -6.46
C ASP A 119 17.64 4.55 -7.81
N ALA A 120 17.75 3.78 -8.88
CA ALA A 120 17.94 4.31 -10.24
C ALA A 120 16.74 5.17 -10.68
N ALA A 121 15.52 4.67 -10.49
CA ALA A 121 14.29 5.42 -10.80
C ALA A 121 14.20 6.71 -9.99
N ARG A 122 14.57 6.67 -8.70
CA ARG A 122 14.60 7.84 -7.84
C ARG A 122 15.60 8.88 -8.31
N SER A 123 16.82 8.46 -8.65
CA SER A 123 17.86 9.35 -9.19
C SER A 123 17.41 10.04 -10.47
N GLN A 124 16.87 9.28 -11.42
CA GLN A 124 16.30 9.84 -12.65
C GLN A 124 15.14 10.81 -12.35
N GLY A 125 14.27 10.47 -11.39
CA GLY A 125 13.19 11.34 -10.94
C GLY A 125 13.69 12.67 -10.38
N MET A 126 14.75 12.66 -9.57
CA MET A 126 15.38 13.88 -9.05
C MET A 126 15.97 14.75 -10.17
N GLU A 127 16.62 14.15 -11.15
CA GLU A 127 17.13 14.87 -12.34
C GLU A 127 16.00 15.55 -13.11
N CYS A 128 14.89 14.83 -13.35
CA CYS A 128 13.72 15.40 -14.02
C CYS A 128 13.13 16.59 -13.24
N VAL A 129 13.02 16.49 -11.92
CA VAL A 129 12.55 17.59 -11.08
C VAL A 129 13.50 18.79 -11.13
N ASN A 130 14.80 18.56 -11.06
CA ASN A 130 15.80 19.63 -11.15
C ASN A 130 15.76 20.34 -12.52
N LEU A 131 15.62 19.58 -13.62
CA LEU A 131 15.46 20.16 -14.96
C LEU A 131 14.19 21.02 -15.04
N ALA A 132 13.07 20.55 -14.47
CA ALA A 132 11.83 21.29 -14.43
C ALA A 132 11.92 22.56 -13.56
N LEU A 133 12.56 22.48 -12.39
CA LEU A 133 12.78 23.62 -11.48
C LEU A 133 13.68 24.71 -12.08
N ASN A 134 14.65 24.33 -12.92
CA ASN A 134 15.50 25.29 -13.63
C ASN A 134 14.71 26.11 -14.68
N ILE A 135 13.59 25.59 -15.17
CA ILE A 135 12.71 26.31 -16.10
C ILE A 135 11.69 27.14 -15.32
N GLN A 136 10.99 26.53 -14.39
CA GLN A 136 9.94 27.20 -13.61
C GLN A 136 9.77 26.54 -12.25
N SER A 137 9.81 27.34 -11.17
CA SER A 137 9.47 26.86 -9.83
C SER A 137 7.95 26.67 -9.71
N HIS A 138 7.51 25.49 -9.29
CA HIS A 138 6.12 25.16 -9.06
C HIS A 138 5.95 24.29 -7.82
N VAL A 139 4.88 24.50 -7.05
CA VAL A 139 4.57 23.77 -5.80
C VAL A 139 4.66 22.25 -5.96
N ARG A 140 4.12 21.72 -7.07
CA ARG A 140 4.13 20.27 -7.36
C ARG A 140 5.55 19.72 -7.46
N LEU A 141 6.48 20.46 -8.05
CA LEU A 141 7.89 20.02 -8.18
C LEU A 141 8.57 19.93 -6.82
N TRP A 142 8.32 20.88 -5.94
CA TRP A 142 8.86 20.85 -4.57
C TRP A 142 8.28 19.69 -3.76
N ILE A 143 6.98 19.39 -3.91
CA ILE A 143 6.36 18.20 -3.29
C ILE A 143 7.01 16.93 -3.83
N LEU A 144 7.23 16.82 -5.13
CA LEU A 144 7.88 15.67 -5.75
C LEU A 144 9.33 15.50 -5.28
N LEU A 145 10.08 16.60 -5.19
CA LEU A 145 11.45 16.58 -4.65
C LEU A 145 11.48 16.07 -3.22
N GLY A 146 10.52 16.52 -2.38
CA GLY A 146 10.35 16.01 -1.03
C GLY A 146 10.03 14.51 -1.01
N ASN A 147 9.11 14.05 -1.84
CA ASN A 147 8.73 12.64 -1.92
C ASN A 147 9.89 11.74 -2.37
N LEU A 148 10.69 12.18 -3.36
CA LEU A 148 11.87 11.46 -3.83
C LEU A 148 12.98 11.35 -2.78
N ASN A 149 13.08 12.34 -1.89
CA ASN A 149 14.06 12.37 -0.81
C ASN A 149 13.55 11.80 0.53
N PHE A 150 12.29 11.41 0.62
CA PHE A 150 11.60 11.05 1.86
C PHE A 150 12.33 10.03 2.72
N THR A 151 12.87 8.97 2.11
CA THR A 151 13.55 7.87 2.82
C THR A 151 15.06 8.02 2.89
N HIS A 152 15.67 8.87 2.06
CA HIS A 152 17.13 8.95 1.91
C HIS A 152 17.75 10.21 2.50
N ASN A 153 17.05 11.34 2.35
CA ASN A 153 17.54 12.62 2.84
C ASN A 153 16.41 13.42 3.49
N VAL A 154 16.19 13.14 4.76
CA VAL A 154 15.14 13.78 5.57
C VAL A 154 15.25 15.31 5.56
N SER A 155 16.46 15.86 5.65
CA SER A 155 16.66 17.32 5.66
C SER A 155 16.27 17.96 4.34
N MET A 156 16.62 17.32 3.20
CA MET A 156 16.22 17.80 1.87
C MET A 156 14.71 17.66 1.65
N ALA A 157 14.10 16.55 2.11
CA ALA A 157 12.66 16.35 2.04
C ALA A 157 11.91 17.41 2.87
N GLN A 158 12.36 17.68 4.09
CA GLN A 158 11.81 18.73 4.95
C GLN A 158 11.91 20.11 4.29
N HIS A 159 13.10 20.46 3.78
CA HIS A 159 13.29 21.73 3.09
C HIS A 159 12.35 21.87 1.89
N ALA A 160 12.25 20.83 1.05
CA ALA A 160 11.38 20.85 -0.12
C ALA A 160 9.89 21.04 0.25
N TYR A 161 9.40 20.36 1.31
CA TYR A 161 8.03 20.56 1.78
C TYR A 161 7.80 21.95 2.36
N ILE A 162 8.77 22.53 3.08
CA ILE A 162 8.67 23.90 3.59
C ILE A 162 8.57 24.90 2.44
N VAL A 163 9.42 24.78 1.40
CA VAL A 163 9.36 25.64 0.22
C VAL A 163 8.01 25.47 -0.51
N ALA A 164 7.47 24.23 -0.58
CA ALA A 164 6.15 24.00 -1.15
C ALA A 164 5.03 24.68 -0.35
N ILE A 165 5.13 24.70 1.00
CA ILE A 165 4.19 25.40 1.89
C ILE A 165 4.28 26.92 1.67
N GLU A 166 5.48 27.47 1.58
CA GLU A 166 5.69 28.89 1.34
C GLU A 166 5.13 29.35 -0.01
N ALA A 167 5.31 28.50 -1.05
CA ALA A 167 4.80 28.77 -2.39
C ALA A 167 3.26 28.67 -2.46
N ASN A 168 2.63 27.81 -1.65
CA ASN A 168 1.16 27.72 -1.54
C ASN A 168 0.73 27.34 -0.12
N ARG A 169 0.53 28.37 0.71
CA ARG A 169 0.11 28.23 2.12
C ARG A 169 -1.28 27.61 2.32
N LYS A 170 -2.12 27.55 1.26
CA LYS A 170 -3.49 27.02 1.34
C LYS A 170 -3.55 25.52 0.98
N SER A 171 -2.46 24.95 0.47
CA SER A 171 -2.44 23.53 0.10
C SER A 171 -2.27 22.65 1.35
N PRO A 172 -3.15 21.65 1.59
CA PRO A 172 -3.00 20.71 2.69
C PRO A 172 -1.92 19.65 2.41
N VAL A 173 -1.60 19.40 1.13
CA VAL A 173 -0.74 18.29 0.70
C VAL A 173 0.67 18.39 1.28
N PRO A 174 1.42 19.51 1.15
CA PRO A 174 2.77 19.57 1.68
C PRO A 174 2.80 19.53 3.21
N TRP A 175 1.76 20.04 3.90
CA TRP A 175 1.62 19.89 5.36
C TRP A 175 1.43 18.42 5.76
N SER A 176 0.58 17.68 5.04
CA SER A 176 0.39 16.25 5.29
C SER A 176 1.67 15.46 5.03
N ASN A 177 2.40 15.75 3.94
CA ASN A 177 3.64 15.07 3.60
C ASN A 177 4.74 15.37 4.65
N LEU A 178 4.81 16.61 5.14
CA LEU A 178 5.70 16.99 6.23
C LEU A 178 5.35 16.24 7.53
N GLY A 179 4.05 16.10 7.83
CA GLY A 179 3.58 15.28 8.95
C GLY A 179 3.99 13.81 8.83
N PHE A 180 3.88 13.20 7.66
CA PHE A 180 4.37 11.84 7.43
C PHE A 180 5.90 11.74 7.55
N LEU A 181 6.64 12.76 7.13
CA LEU A 181 8.08 12.82 7.30
C LEU A 181 8.45 12.83 8.78
N TYR A 182 7.83 13.67 9.58
CA TYR A 182 8.04 13.73 11.03
C TYR A 182 7.66 12.42 11.73
N LEU A 183 6.55 11.79 11.29
CA LEU A 183 6.15 10.48 11.80
C LEU A 183 7.21 9.40 11.51
N SER A 184 7.85 9.43 10.33
CA SER A 184 8.90 8.48 9.96
C SER A 184 10.17 8.59 10.81
N VAL A 185 10.45 9.80 11.34
CA VAL A 185 11.59 10.05 12.23
C VAL A 185 11.21 10.07 13.72
N ARG A 186 9.97 9.68 14.03
CA ARG A 186 9.42 9.60 15.40
C ARG A 186 9.28 10.93 16.14
N GLU A 187 9.12 12.01 15.39
CA GLU A 187 8.80 13.33 15.92
C GLU A 187 7.28 13.53 15.98
N ASP A 188 6.61 12.80 16.87
CA ASP A 188 5.15 12.67 16.91
C ASP A 188 4.43 14.01 17.16
N ALA A 189 5.01 14.87 18.00
CA ALA A 189 4.42 16.17 18.30
C ALA A 189 4.41 17.09 17.06
N LEU A 190 5.51 17.12 16.30
CA LEU A 190 5.61 17.88 15.06
C LEU A 190 4.73 17.28 13.96
N ALA A 191 4.62 15.94 13.92
CA ALA A 191 3.74 15.25 13.00
C ALA A 191 2.27 15.62 13.23
N GLU A 192 1.79 15.58 14.50
CA GLU A 192 0.42 15.94 14.83
C GLU A 192 0.12 17.42 14.56
N GLU A 193 1.07 18.32 14.82
CA GLU A 193 0.91 19.74 14.47
C GLU A 193 0.78 19.94 12.96
N ALA A 194 1.61 19.28 12.17
CA ALA A 194 1.54 19.34 10.71
C ALA A 194 0.20 18.79 10.17
N PHE A 195 -0.28 17.65 10.70
CA PHE A 195 -1.60 17.12 10.33
C PHE A 195 -2.74 18.01 10.81
N ALA A 196 -2.63 18.62 11.98
CA ALA A 196 -3.63 19.58 12.47
C ALA A 196 -3.72 20.79 11.54
N ARG A 197 -2.58 21.32 11.07
CA ARG A 197 -2.56 22.39 10.06
C ARG A 197 -3.20 21.97 8.76
N ALA A 198 -2.89 20.76 8.28
CA ALA A 198 -3.53 20.23 7.06
C ALA A 198 -5.05 20.08 7.23
N LYS A 199 -5.54 19.59 8.38
CA LYS A 199 -6.97 19.49 8.72
C LYS A 199 -7.67 20.85 8.79
N THR A 200 -7.00 21.88 9.29
CA THR A 200 -7.57 23.25 9.33
C THR A 200 -7.68 23.89 7.95
N LEU A 201 -6.75 23.57 7.03
CA LEU A 201 -6.76 24.08 5.66
C LEU A 201 -7.79 23.36 4.79
N ALA A 202 -7.90 22.04 4.94
CA ALA A 202 -8.85 21.20 4.20
C ALA A 202 -9.31 20.03 5.10
N PRO A 203 -10.47 20.19 5.78
CA PRO A 203 -11.03 19.14 6.64
C PRO A 203 -11.43 17.87 5.89
N ASP A 204 -11.64 17.97 4.60
CA ASP A 204 -11.99 16.91 3.65
C ASP A 204 -10.75 16.19 3.08
N TRP A 205 -9.54 16.65 3.40
CA TRP A 205 -8.30 16.00 2.94
C TRP A 205 -8.01 14.72 3.74
N PRO A 206 -8.14 13.52 3.15
CA PRO A 206 -8.07 12.27 3.90
C PRO A 206 -6.67 11.93 4.44
N GLY A 207 -5.60 12.43 3.79
CA GLY A 207 -4.22 12.18 4.18
C GLY A 207 -3.89 12.64 5.60
N SER A 208 -4.45 13.78 6.02
CA SER A 208 -4.21 14.32 7.38
C SER A 208 -4.89 13.47 8.47
N TRP A 209 -6.08 12.92 8.19
CA TRP A 209 -6.77 12.01 9.09
C TRP A 209 -6.06 10.67 9.19
N LEU A 210 -5.56 10.16 8.06
CA LEU A 210 -4.73 8.96 8.00
C LEU A 210 -3.46 9.12 8.85
N GLY A 211 -2.77 10.24 8.71
CA GLY A 211 -1.55 10.51 9.48
C GLY A 211 -1.79 10.52 10.99
N SER A 212 -2.80 11.25 11.47
CA SER A 212 -3.17 11.23 12.88
C SER A 212 -3.60 9.83 13.35
N ALA A 213 -4.34 9.06 12.51
CA ALA A 213 -4.71 7.69 12.85
C ALA A 213 -3.48 6.79 13.06
N LEU A 214 -2.43 6.97 12.24
CA LEU A 214 -1.17 6.24 12.36
C LEU A 214 -0.41 6.57 13.64
N ILE A 215 -0.38 7.85 14.08
CA ILE A 215 0.20 8.25 15.36
C ILE A 215 -0.49 7.50 16.50
N HIS A 216 -1.82 7.54 16.55
CA HIS A 216 -2.58 6.83 17.59
C HIS A 216 -2.38 5.31 17.55
N ARG A 217 -2.24 4.73 16.36
CA ARG A 217 -2.00 3.29 16.19
C ARG A 217 -0.62 2.86 16.65
N LEU A 218 0.42 3.56 16.20
CA LEU A 218 1.81 3.13 16.32
C LEU A 218 2.44 3.56 17.66
N HIS A 219 2.14 4.76 18.10
CA HIS A 219 2.85 5.39 19.20
C HIS A 219 2.01 5.51 20.47
N LEU A 220 0.80 6.01 20.37
CA LEU A 220 -0.08 6.18 21.53
C LEU A 220 -0.82 4.88 21.90
N LYS A 221 -0.85 3.90 21.00
CA LYS A 221 -1.54 2.59 21.17
C LYS A 221 -3.01 2.72 21.56
N ASP A 222 -3.66 3.83 21.21
CA ASP A 222 -5.09 4.06 21.42
C ASP A 222 -5.89 3.51 20.24
N ALA A 223 -6.33 2.26 20.36
CA ALA A 223 -7.11 1.60 19.33
C ALA A 223 -8.47 2.26 19.07
N SER A 224 -9.08 2.88 20.09
CA SER A 224 -10.39 3.53 19.98
C SER A 224 -10.30 4.83 19.17
N ALA A 225 -9.36 5.71 19.51
CA ALA A 225 -9.13 6.94 18.77
C ALA A 225 -8.64 6.63 17.35
N SER A 226 -7.71 5.69 17.20
CA SER A 226 -7.20 5.24 15.90
C SER A 226 -8.35 4.74 15.00
N THR A 227 -9.27 3.92 15.51
CA THR A 227 -10.42 3.43 14.73
C THR A 227 -11.28 4.57 14.21
N ARG A 228 -11.60 5.58 15.03
CA ARG A 228 -12.39 6.73 14.60
C ARG A 228 -11.71 7.55 13.52
N LEU A 229 -10.40 7.79 13.66
CA LEU A 229 -9.60 8.55 12.70
C LEU A 229 -9.46 7.81 11.36
N PHE A 230 -9.20 6.49 11.39
CA PHE A 230 -9.19 5.68 10.17
C PHE A 230 -10.57 5.64 9.50
N GLN A 231 -11.65 5.55 10.28
CA GLN A 231 -13.01 5.60 9.73
C GLN A 231 -13.28 6.91 9.00
N GLN A 232 -12.84 8.04 9.57
CA GLN A 232 -12.95 9.33 8.90
C GLN A 232 -12.12 9.38 7.61
N ALA A 233 -10.87 8.90 7.64
CA ALA A 233 -10.03 8.81 6.47
C ALA A 233 -10.63 7.93 5.36
N CYS A 234 -11.23 6.78 5.71
CA CYS A 234 -11.93 5.89 4.77
C CYS A 234 -13.13 6.56 4.11
N VAL A 235 -13.96 7.27 4.89
CA VAL A 235 -15.13 7.99 4.37
C VAL A 235 -14.70 9.07 3.39
N LEU A 236 -13.72 9.91 3.76
CA LEU A 236 -13.25 11.00 2.94
C LEU A 236 -12.50 10.53 1.68
N SER A 237 -11.75 9.44 1.79
CA SER A 237 -11.00 8.89 0.65
C SER A 237 -11.88 8.13 -0.34
N ASN A 238 -13.10 7.76 0.04
CA ASN A 238 -13.97 6.86 -0.72
C ASN A 238 -13.24 5.61 -1.24
N GLY A 239 -12.36 5.06 -0.39
CA GLY A 239 -11.55 3.88 -0.69
C GLY A 239 -10.36 4.14 -1.64
N SER A 240 -9.94 5.37 -1.85
CA SER A 240 -8.72 5.66 -2.62
C SER A 240 -7.43 5.43 -1.82
N LEU A 241 -7.50 5.43 -0.48
CA LEU A 241 -6.39 5.17 0.43
C LEU A 241 -6.47 3.76 1.00
N LEU A 242 -5.65 2.86 0.49
CA LEU A 242 -5.58 1.46 0.93
C LEU A 242 -5.16 1.32 2.40
N ASP A 243 -4.21 2.15 2.82
CA ASP A 243 -3.73 2.15 4.22
C ASP A 243 -4.83 2.54 5.21
N ALA A 244 -5.79 3.38 4.80
CA ALA A 244 -6.94 3.71 5.62
C ALA A 244 -7.89 2.52 5.76
N ASP A 245 -8.16 1.81 4.66
CA ASP A 245 -9.04 0.64 4.65
C ASP A 245 -8.46 -0.51 5.51
N TYR A 246 -7.17 -0.82 5.34
CA TYR A 246 -6.48 -1.83 6.15
C TYR A 246 -6.37 -1.39 7.62
N GLY A 247 -5.95 -0.15 7.86
CA GLY A 247 -5.77 0.40 9.20
C GLY A 247 -7.06 0.44 10.00
N LEU A 248 -8.20 0.73 9.36
CA LEU A 248 -9.52 0.67 9.99
C LEU A 248 -9.83 -0.74 10.49
N ALA A 249 -9.60 -1.76 9.66
CA ALA A 249 -9.86 -3.14 10.01
C ALA A 249 -8.98 -3.62 11.17
N GLU A 250 -7.69 -3.30 11.12
CA GLU A 250 -6.72 -3.66 12.16
C GLU A 250 -7.04 -2.96 13.50
N ALA A 251 -7.30 -1.66 13.48
CA ALA A 251 -7.61 -0.87 14.67
C ALA A 251 -8.93 -1.33 15.32
N ALA A 252 -9.95 -1.58 14.51
CA ALA A 252 -11.24 -2.10 14.98
C ALA A 252 -11.08 -3.49 15.61
N TRP A 253 -10.29 -4.39 15.00
CA TRP A 253 -10.00 -5.70 15.58
C TRP A 253 -9.29 -5.59 16.94
N LYS A 254 -8.28 -4.73 17.05
CA LYS A 254 -7.59 -4.47 18.32
C LYS A 254 -8.51 -3.88 19.38
N SER A 255 -9.39 -2.97 18.98
CA SER A 255 -10.40 -2.37 19.90
C SER A 255 -11.40 -3.39 20.43
N THR A 256 -11.86 -4.34 19.61
CA THR A 256 -12.77 -5.41 20.04
C THR A 256 -12.12 -6.40 20.99
N LYS A 257 -10.83 -6.69 20.84
CA LYS A 257 -10.09 -7.52 21.81
C LYS A 257 -9.99 -6.89 23.21
N GLN A 258 -9.98 -5.57 23.29
CA GLN A 258 -9.95 -4.84 24.55
C GLN A 258 -11.32 -4.74 25.22
N SER A 259 -12.39 -4.71 24.44
CA SER A 259 -13.76 -4.68 24.95
C SER A 259 -14.34 -6.10 24.90
N MET A 260 -14.62 -6.71 26.04
CA MET A 260 -15.21 -8.07 26.16
C MET A 260 -16.60 -8.21 25.48
N SER A 261 -17.11 -7.19 24.81
CA SER A 261 -18.41 -7.16 24.16
C SER A 261 -18.26 -7.24 22.64
N ILE A 262 -18.67 -8.36 22.07
CA ILE A 262 -18.80 -8.56 20.63
C ILE A 262 -20.07 -7.81 20.17
N GLN A 263 -19.88 -6.71 19.45
CA GLN A 263 -20.97 -6.00 18.77
C GLN A 263 -20.82 -6.20 17.25
N PRO A 264 -21.60 -7.11 16.62
CA PRO A 264 -21.47 -7.42 15.19
C PRO A 264 -21.57 -6.20 14.29
N MET A 265 -22.43 -5.23 14.64
CA MET A 265 -22.59 -4.01 13.86
C MET A 265 -21.29 -3.18 13.73
N ARG A 266 -20.40 -3.26 14.71
CA ARG A 266 -19.12 -2.54 14.67
C ARG A 266 -18.10 -3.18 13.71
N ALA A 267 -18.27 -4.46 13.40
CA ALA A 267 -17.38 -5.18 12.47
C ALA A 267 -17.73 -4.93 10.99
N MET A 268 -18.94 -4.44 10.67
CA MET A 268 -19.41 -4.30 9.30
C MET A 268 -18.57 -3.30 8.49
N ALA A 269 -18.36 -2.09 8.99
CA ALA A 269 -17.60 -1.06 8.28
C ALA A 269 -16.13 -1.47 8.05
N PRO A 270 -15.39 -1.98 9.09
CA PRO A 270 -14.06 -2.55 8.90
C PRO A 270 -13.99 -3.71 7.91
N PHE A 271 -14.98 -4.61 7.96
CA PHE A 271 -15.08 -5.73 7.01
C PHE A 271 -15.24 -5.24 5.56
N LEU A 272 -16.12 -4.27 5.30
CA LEU A 272 -16.32 -3.71 3.97
C LEU A 272 -15.10 -2.94 3.48
N ALA A 273 -14.40 -2.20 4.36
CA ALA A 273 -13.15 -1.53 4.04
C ALA A 273 -12.08 -2.54 3.61
N LEU A 274 -11.91 -3.61 4.39
CA LEU A 274 -10.94 -4.65 4.07
C LEU A 274 -11.31 -5.44 2.81
N LYS A 275 -12.60 -5.61 2.52
CA LYS A 275 -13.06 -6.19 1.25
C LYS A 275 -12.67 -5.31 0.06
N ARG A 276 -12.74 -3.97 0.18
CA ARG A 276 -12.26 -3.05 -0.86
C ARG A 276 -10.74 -3.13 -1.03
N TYR A 277 -10.00 -3.23 0.07
CA TYR A 277 -8.56 -3.46 0.05
C TYR A 277 -8.20 -4.75 -0.69
N LEU A 278 -8.84 -5.87 -0.33
CA LEU A 278 -8.61 -7.18 -0.95
C LEU A 278 -9.05 -7.25 -2.42
N ALA A 279 -9.97 -6.41 -2.85
CA ALA A 279 -10.30 -6.29 -4.28
C ALA A 279 -9.13 -5.73 -5.11
N ARG A 280 -8.24 -4.99 -4.49
CA ARG A 280 -7.04 -4.40 -5.11
C ARG A 280 -5.78 -5.20 -4.85
N ILE A 281 -5.66 -5.79 -3.66
CA ILE A 281 -4.54 -6.63 -3.24
C ILE A 281 -5.09 -8.00 -2.81
N PRO A 282 -5.42 -8.88 -3.77
CA PRO A 282 -6.16 -10.12 -3.48
C PRO A 282 -5.35 -11.18 -2.74
N ASN A 283 -4.02 -11.09 -2.74
CA ASN A 283 -3.10 -12.08 -2.19
C ASN A 283 -2.32 -11.56 -0.98
N ASP A 284 -2.89 -10.64 -0.22
CA ASP A 284 -2.36 -10.23 1.08
C ASP A 284 -2.92 -11.21 2.14
N ASP A 285 -2.08 -12.11 2.63
CA ASP A 285 -2.41 -13.14 3.60
C ASP A 285 -2.88 -12.55 4.93
N ALA A 286 -2.22 -11.49 5.41
CA ALA A 286 -2.59 -10.81 6.66
C ALA A 286 -3.97 -10.15 6.53
N ALA A 287 -4.27 -9.52 5.40
CA ALA A 287 -5.57 -8.95 5.12
C ALA A 287 -6.65 -10.03 4.99
N LEU A 288 -6.36 -11.15 4.32
CA LEU A 288 -7.28 -12.30 4.20
C LEU A 288 -7.57 -12.89 5.58
N HIS A 289 -6.54 -13.09 6.41
CA HIS A 289 -6.70 -13.60 7.77
C HIS A 289 -7.57 -12.66 8.63
N LEU A 290 -7.27 -11.36 8.62
CA LEU A 290 -8.05 -10.37 9.34
C LEU A 290 -9.50 -10.30 8.84
N ASN A 291 -9.72 -10.44 7.53
CA ASN A 291 -11.05 -10.46 6.93
C ASN A 291 -11.86 -11.69 7.36
N ALA A 292 -11.20 -12.85 7.51
CA ALA A 292 -11.81 -14.06 8.04
C ALA A 292 -12.30 -13.84 9.49
N LEU A 293 -11.48 -13.22 10.33
CA LEU A 293 -11.81 -12.94 11.72
C LEU A 293 -12.98 -11.95 11.85
N LEU A 294 -13.03 -10.93 10.98
CA LEU A 294 -14.15 -9.99 10.95
C LEU A 294 -15.44 -10.64 10.40
N ALA A 295 -15.31 -11.51 9.39
CA ALA A 295 -16.45 -12.27 8.84
C ALA A 295 -17.07 -13.21 9.90
N GLU A 296 -16.24 -13.82 10.73
CA GLU A 296 -16.69 -14.65 11.85
C GLU A 296 -17.46 -13.82 12.89
N GLN A 297 -16.99 -12.63 13.26
CA GLN A 297 -17.73 -11.72 14.15
C GLN A 297 -19.10 -11.32 13.61
N LEU A 298 -19.23 -11.26 12.27
CA LEU A 298 -20.50 -11.01 11.58
C LEU A 298 -21.40 -12.25 11.48
N GLY A 299 -20.97 -13.40 12.00
CA GLY A 299 -21.70 -14.67 11.92
C GLY A 299 -21.62 -15.37 10.56
N SER A 300 -20.75 -14.90 9.64
CA SER A 300 -20.59 -15.50 8.32
C SER A 300 -19.49 -16.56 8.31
N SER A 301 -19.76 -17.72 8.96
CA SER A 301 -18.77 -18.80 9.10
C SER A 301 -18.27 -19.39 7.77
N LEU A 302 -19.12 -19.43 6.73
CA LEU A 302 -18.71 -19.91 5.40
C LEU A 302 -17.69 -18.98 4.75
N LEU A 303 -17.93 -17.68 4.84
CA LEU A 303 -17.01 -16.69 4.26
C LEU A 303 -15.70 -16.64 5.07
N ALA A 304 -15.79 -16.72 6.39
CA ALA A 304 -14.64 -16.79 7.27
C ALA A 304 -13.74 -17.97 6.91
N ALA A 305 -14.31 -19.17 6.74
CA ALA A 305 -13.56 -20.36 6.36
C ALA A 305 -12.85 -20.20 5.00
N ARG A 306 -13.55 -19.70 3.98
CA ARG A 306 -12.93 -19.47 2.66
C ARG A 306 -11.76 -18.50 2.71
N GLN A 307 -11.86 -17.43 3.50
CA GLN A 307 -10.82 -16.43 3.59
C GLN A 307 -9.60 -16.94 4.36
N ILE A 308 -9.83 -17.65 5.47
CA ILE A 308 -8.73 -18.22 6.26
C ILE A 308 -8.02 -19.35 5.50
N GLU A 309 -8.74 -20.20 4.76
CA GLU A 309 -8.15 -21.23 3.90
C GLU A 309 -7.24 -20.61 2.82
N ARG A 310 -7.70 -19.54 2.18
CA ARG A 310 -6.85 -18.82 1.22
C ARG A 310 -5.62 -18.19 1.87
N ALA A 311 -5.78 -17.61 3.06
CA ALA A 311 -4.66 -17.07 3.82
C ALA A 311 -3.66 -18.16 4.19
N SER A 312 -4.14 -19.32 4.67
CA SER A 312 -3.28 -20.46 5.04
C SER A 312 -2.43 -20.95 3.88
N VAL A 313 -3.03 -21.12 2.68
CA VAL A 313 -2.27 -21.54 1.48
C VAL A 313 -1.17 -20.55 1.11
N LEU A 314 -1.42 -19.24 1.22
CA LEU A 314 -0.42 -18.21 0.93
C LEU A 314 0.71 -18.22 1.97
N ILE A 315 0.37 -18.34 3.27
CA ILE A 315 1.35 -18.39 4.35
C ILE A 315 2.18 -19.67 4.29
N GLU A 316 1.54 -20.81 3.95
CA GLU A 316 2.20 -22.09 3.76
C GLU A 316 3.26 -22.00 2.65
N SER A 317 2.88 -21.48 1.47
CA SER A 317 3.82 -21.31 0.37
C SER A 317 4.99 -20.37 0.71
N GLU A 318 4.75 -19.35 1.53
CA GLU A 318 5.79 -18.43 2.01
C GLU A 318 6.69 -19.09 3.07
N PHE A 319 6.11 -19.93 3.92
CA PHE A 319 6.87 -20.72 4.91
C PHE A 319 7.76 -21.75 4.22
N GLU A 320 7.24 -22.52 3.25
CA GLU A 320 8.02 -23.49 2.47
C GLU A 320 9.19 -22.83 1.71
N ALA A 321 8.99 -21.58 1.25
CA ALA A 321 10.03 -20.86 0.53
C ALA A 321 11.14 -20.29 1.43
N THR A 322 10.85 -19.99 2.71
CA THR A 322 11.75 -19.25 3.60
C THR A 322 12.21 -20.04 4.82
N GLU A 323 11.47 -21.07 5.22
CA GLU A 323 11.65 -21.87 6.46
C GLU A 323 11.87 -20.99 7.71
N SER A 324 11.30 -19.78 7.71
CA SER A 324 11.50 -18.79 8.76
C SER A 324 10.61 -19.09 9.97
N VAL A 325 11.17 -19.02 11.19
CA VAL A 325 10.41 -19.16 12.44
C VAL A 325 9.23 -18.19 12.52
N ALA A 326 9.39 -16.95 12.03
CA ALA A 326 8.33 -15.97 12.00
C ALA A 326 7.15 -16.42 11.10
N ASN A 327 7.44 -17.03 9.95
CA ASN A 327 6.41 -17.57 9.05
C ASN A 327 5.80 -18.86 9.60
N ALA A 328 6.56 -19.71 10.31
CA ALA A 328 6.01 -20.86 11.04
C ALA A 328 4.98 -20.43 12.08
N VAL A 329 5.29 -19.39 12.87
CA VAL A 329 4.35 -18.84 13.86
C VAL A 329 3.10 -18.25 13.18
N ARG A 330 3.25 -17.52 12.06
CA ARG A 330 2.12 -17.01 11.29
C ARG A 330 1.24 -18.13 10.76
N TYR A 331 1.84 -19.19 10.22
CA TYR A 331 1.13 -20.36 9.70
C TYR A 331 0.41 -21.12 10.84
N GLY A 332 1.08 -21.36 11.95
CA GLY A 332 0.47 -21.96 13.13
C GLY A 332 -0.72 -21.16 13.66
N MET A 333 -0.62 -19.82 13.69
CA MET A 333 -1.74 -18.95 14.09
C MET A 333 -2.90 -18.97 13.10
N ALA A 334 -2.63 -19.07 11.81
CA ALA A 334 -3.67 -19.21 10.79
C ALA A 334 -4.38 -20.56 10.92
N SER A 335 -3.64 -21.64 11.13
CA SER A 335 -4.17 -23.00 11.35
C SER A 335 -5.00 -23.10 12.63
N LEU A 336 -4.59 -22.45 13.73
CA LEU A 336 -5.41 -22.33 14.96
C LEU A 336 -6.76 -21.66 14.69
N ASN A 337 -6.76 -20.53 13.97
CA ASN A 337 -8.00 -19.82 13.65
C ASN A 337 -8.86 -20.63 12.66
N LEU A 338 -8.25 -21.37 11.73
CA LEU A 338 -8.95 -22.28 10.82
C LEU A 338 -9.67 -23.39 11.61
N GLY A 339 -8.94 -24.05 12.53
CA GLY A 339 -9.51 -25.08 13.39
C GLY A 339 -10.71 -24.57 14.20
N ARG A 340 -10.60 -23.38 14.80
CA ARG A 340 -11.67 -22.75 15.54
C ARG A 340 -12.90 -22.43 14.67
N ILE A 341 -12.69 -21.95 13.45
CA ILE A 341 -13.79 -21.65 12.51
C ILE A 341 -14.46 -22.95 12.02
N ARG A 342 -13.68 -24.03 11.76
CA ARG A 342 -14.20 -25.35 11.39
C ARG A 342 -15.00 -25.98 12.52
N LEU A 343 -14.51 -25.88 13.75
CA LEU A 343 -15.25 -26.34 14.93
C LEU A 343 -16.61 -25.64 15.08
N GLY A 344 -16.66 -24.32 14.83
CA GLY A 344 -17.91 -23.55 14.80
C GLY A 344 -18.88 -23.96 13.69
N LYS A 345 -18.43 -24.74 12.70
CA LYS A 345 -19.25 -25.35 11.63
C LYS A 345 -19.62 -26.81 11.91
N ALA A 346 -19.26 -27.34 13.07
CA ALA A 346 -19.36 -28.77 13.41
C ALA A 346 -18.52 -29.73 12.52
N ASP A 347 -17.49 -29.18 11.83
CA ASP A 347 -16.45 -29.98 11.15
C ASP A 347 -15.36 -30.32 12.17
N THR A 348 -15.63 -31.35 12.99
CA THR A 348 -14.75 -31.75 14.09
C THR A 348 -13.45 -32.35 13.62
N GLN A 349 -13.47 -33.18 12.55
CA GLN A 349 -12.26 -33.80 12.04
C GLN A 349 -11.35 -32.76 11.41
N GLY A 350 -11.87 -31.90 10.53
CA GLY A 350 -11.07 -30.84 9.94
C GLY A 350 -10.57 -29.81 10.96
N ALA A 351 -11.25 -29.66 12.10
CA ALA A 351 -10.76 -28.81 13.18
C ALA A 351 -9.57 -29.46 13.91
N ILE A 352 -9.65 -30.77 14.20
CA ILE A 352 -8.54 -31.53 14.83
C ILE A 352 -7.31 -31.46 13.95
N ASP A 353 -7.42 -31.77 12.66
CA ASP A 353 -6.30 -31.74 11.69
C ASP A 353 -5.61 -30.37 11.67
N ALA A 354 -6.41 -29.29 11.71
CA ALA A 354 -5.89 -27.92 11.72
C ALA A 354 -5.20 -27.56 13.06
N PHE A 355 -5.71 -28.06 14.19
CA PHE A 355 -5.08 -27.84 15.50
C PHE A 355 -3.78 -28.64 15.65
N GLU A 356 -3.71 -29.86 15.14
CA GLU A 356 -2.51 -30.69 15.14
C GLU A 356 -1.42 -30.05 14.27
N ALA A 357 -1.77 -29.56 13.08
CA ALA A 357 -0.85 -28.81 12.24
C ALA A 357 -0.34 -27.52 12.94
N ALA A 358 -1.23 -26.79 13.61
CA ALA A 358 -0.84 -25.62 14.37
C ALA A 358 0.11 -25.96 15.52
N LEU A 359 -0.15 -27.05 16.21
CA LEU A 359 0.66 -27.51 17.35
C LEU A 359 2.09 -27.84 16.90
N SER A 360 2.24 -28.67 15.86
CA SER A 360 3.55 -29.04 15.30
C SER A 360 4.36 -27.79 14.94
N LEU A 361 3.77 -26.84 14.21
CA LEU A 361 4.46 -25.61 13.80
C LEU A 361 4.86 -24.70 14.96
N LEU A 362 4.04 -24.65 16.03
CA LEU A 362 4.27 -23.75 17.16
C LEU A 362 5.21 -24.38 18.21
N GLU A 363 5.26 -25.71 18.32
CA GLU A 363 6.26 -26.40 19.14
C GLU A 363 7.66 -26.30 18.53
N ASP A 364 7.78 -26.47 17.22
CA ASP A 364 9.05 -26.31 16.50
C ASP A 364 9.59 -24.87 16.56
N ALA A 365 8.71 -23.89 16.71
CA ALA A 365 9.09 -22.47 16.87
C ALA A 365 9.73 -22.14 18.22
N GLY A 366 9.73 -23.08 19.19
CA GLY A 366 10.41 -23.01 20.47
C GLY A 366 9.76 -22.11 21.52
N ASP A 367 10.48 -21.95 22.65
CA ASP A 367 9.99 -21.25 23.86
C ASP A 367 9.68 -19.74 23.67
N GLU A 368 10.04 -19.16 22.53
CA GLU A 368 9.80 -17.73 22.26
C GLU A 368 8.29 -17.38 22.13
N HIS A 369 7.42 -18.39 21.87
CA HIS A 369 5.99 -18.19 21.66
C HIS A 369 5.09 -19.23 22.39
N PRO A 370 5.18 -19.38 23.73
CA PRO A 370 4.48 -20.43 24.47
C PRO A 370 2.94 -20.29 24.49
N ILE A 371 2.41 -19.05 24.38
CA ILE A 371 0.96 -18.79 24.46
C ILE A 371 0.17 -19.40 23.29
N PRO A 372 0.60 -19.31 22.02
CA PRO A 372 -0.08 -19.96 20.91
C PRO A 372 -0.10 -21.49 21.03
N ALA A 373 1.01 -22.12 21.41
CA ALA A 373 1.09 -23.57 21.59
C ALA A 373 0.15 -24.09 22.68
N THR A 374 0.08 -23.42 23.85
CA THR A 374 -0.87 -23.78 24.92
C THR A 374 -2.33 -23.66 24.49
N ARG A 375 -2.67 -22.69 23.61
CA ARG A 375 -4.02 -22.57 23.04
C ARG A 375 -4.34 -23.72 22.07
N ALA A 376 -3.35 -24.17 21.27
CA ALA A 376 -3.53 -25.33 20.40
C ALA A 376 -3.80 -26.59 21.22
N TRP A 377 -3.00 -26.85 22.27
CA TRP A 377 -3.22 -27.97 23.18
C TRP A 377 -4.61 -27.95 23.83
N SER A 378 -5.05 -26.79 24.32
CA SER A 378 -6.36 -26.67 24.94
C SER A 378 -7.52 -26.87 23.95
N ALA A 379 -7.31 -26.55 22.67
CA ALA A 379 -8.33 -26.71 21.63
C ALA A 379 -8.47 -28.17 21.17
N ILE A 380 -7.39 -28.95 21.19
CA ILE A 380 -7.40 -30.39 20.86
C ILE A 380 -8.07 -31.22 22.00
N GLY A 381 -7.93 -30.76 23.23
CA GLY A 381 -8.52 -31.45 24.41
C GLY A 381 -10.02 -31.18 24.63
N LEU A 382 -10.64 -30.37 23.77
CA LEU A 382 -12.08 -30.11 23.77
C LEU A 382 -12.80 -30.97 22.75
#